data_65b108d820dca9e2933909ce8fabbacf
#
_entry.id   65b108d820dca9e2933909ce8fabbacf
#
_cell.length_a   1.000
_cell.length_b   1.000
_cell.length_c   1.000
_cell.angle_alpha   90.00
_cell.angle_beta   90.00
_cell.angle_gamma   90.00
#
_symmetry.space_group_name_H-M   'P 1'
#
loop_
_entity.id
_entity.type
_entity.pdbx_description
1 polymer ?
#
loop_
_entity_poly.entity_id
_entity_poly.type
_entity_poly.pdbx_seq_one_letter_code
_entity_poly.pdbx_strand_id
1 'polypeptide(L)'
;MARAASVAGARASKPRTFSDARATYSSSPELAWWVFMRISGFLLVFLTFGHLWANNMAFNAGEIDFDYVAGRLAQPSVKVYDSFLLLFAMLHGVNGLRYSIEDYVRRPGARFWWKAALFTAAGAIFVLGVMALWTFSFDEMGDAVRALNE
;
A
#
# COMPACT_ATOMS: atom_id res chain seq x y z
N MET A 1 19.24 -52.73 -9.08
CA MET A 1 17.85 -52.30 -9.38
C MET A 1 17.39 -51.40 -8.24
N ALA A 2 17.58 -50.09 -8.37
CA ALA A 2 17.16 -49.11 -7.37
C ALA A 2 15.76 -48.61 -7.71
N ARG A 3 14.84 -48.77 -6.76
CA ARG A 3 13.44 -48.38 -6.80
C ARG A 3 13.37 -46.85 -6.75
N ALA A 4 13.02 -46.22 -7.84
CA ALA A 4 12.67 -44.80 -7.84
C ALA A 4 11.46 -44.59 -6.93
N ALA A 5 11.67 -43.98 -5.79
CA ALA A 5 10.60 -43.54 -4.89
C ALA A 5 9.88 -42.37 -5.60
N SER A 6 8.66 -42.67 -6.07
CA SER A 6 7.70 -41.69 -6.53
C SER A 6 7.43 -40.65 -5.42
N VAL A 7 7.92 -39.44 -5.60
CA VAL A 7 7.44 -38.28 -4.84
C VAL A 7 6.04 -37.94 -5.37
N ALA A 8 5.06 -38.74 -4.97
CA ALA A 8 3.67 -38.37 -5.13
C ALA A 8 3.43 -37.16 -4.22
N GLY A 9 3.30 -35.98 -4.86
CA GLY A 9 2.94 -34.77 -4.16
C GLY A 9 1.73 -35.03 -3.26
N ALA A 10 1.91 -34.83 -1.96
CA ALA A 10 0.85 -34.93 -0.98
C ALA A 10 -0.23 -33.90 -1.36
N ARG A 11 -1.24 -34.34 -2.10
CA ARG A 11 -2.48 -33.58 -2.25
C ARG A 11 -3.01 -33.37 -0.84
N ALA A 12 -3.02 -32.12 -0.39
CA ALA A 12 -3.64 -31.75 0.87
C ALA A 12 -5.00 -32.44 0.93
N SER A 13 -5.15 -33.39 1.87
CA SER A 13 -6.40 -34.15 2.02
C SER A 13 -7.50 -33.16 2.36
N LYS A 14 -8.64 -33.27 1.65
CA LYS A 14 -9.82 -32.44 1.98
C LYS A 14 -10.16 -32.65 3.44
N PRO A 15 -10.45 -31.57 4.19
CA PRO A 15 -10.84 -31.68 5.60
C PRO A 15 -12.03 -32.64 5.74
N ARG A 16 -11.93 -33.59 6.66
CA ARG A 16 -12.94 -34.62 6.84
C ARG A 16 -14.09 -34.17 7.75
N THR A 17 -13.83 -33.20 8.60
CA THR A 17 -14.81 -32.65 9.54
C THR A 17 -14.87 -31.12 9.42
N PHE A 18 -15.98 -30.56 9.93
CA PHE A 18 -16.14 -29.09 9.97
C PHE A 18 -15.10 -28.43 10.86
N SER A 19 -14.69 -29.08 11.95
CA SER A 19 -13.60 -28.62 12.81
C SER A 19 -12.25 -28.60 12.11
N ASP A 20 -11.93 -29.63 11.29
CA ASP A 20 -10.68 -29.67 10.52
C ASP A 20 -10.64 -28.58 9.46
N ALA A 21 -11.78 -28.35 8.78
CA ALA A 21 -11.93 -27.25 7.83
C ALA A 21 -11.69 -25.90 8.51
N ARG A 22 -12.32 -25.69 9.66
CA ARG A 22 -12.18 -24.43 10.42
C ARG A 22 -10.74 -24.19 10.89
N ALA A 23 -10.06 -25.22 11.40
CA ALA A 23 -8.67 -25.13 11.82
C ALA A 23 -7.73 -24.81 10.64
N THR A 24 -7.97 -25.41 9.48
CA THR A 24 -7.18 -25.18 8.26
C THR A 24 -7.36 -23.74 7.74
N TYR A 25 -8.58 -23.21 7.76
CA TYR A 25 -8.87 -21.85 7.30
C TYR A 25 -8.42 -20.78 8.30
N SER A 26 -8.52 -21.04 9.61
CA SER A 26 -8.17 -20.04 10.63
C SER A 26 -6.68 -19.71 10.72
N SER A 27 -5.80 -20.58 10.18
CA SER A 27 -4.34 -20.39 10.17
C SER A 27 -3.78 -20.01 8.80
N SER A 28 -4.63 -19.79 7.78
CA SER A 28 -4.15 -19.49 6.44
C SER A 28 -3.75 -18.01 6.28
N PRO A 29 -2.60 -17.72 5.61
CA PRO A 29 -2.22 -16.34 5.28
C PRO A 29 -3.29 -15.62 4.46
N GLU A 30 -4.07 -16.34 3.67
CA GLU A 30 -5.16 -15.78 2.86
C GLU A 30 -6.29 -15.20 3.72
N LEU A 31 -6.62 -15.84 4.85
CA LEU A 31 -7.60 -15.30 5.78
C LEU A 31 -7.10 -13.98 6.41
N ALA A 32 -5.83 -13.93 6.79
CA ALA A 32 -5.22 -12.71 7.34
C ALA A 32 -5.26 -11.57 6.32
N TRP A 33 -4.93 -11.84 5.06
CA TRP A 33 -5.05 -10.86 3.98
C TRP A 33 -6.48 -10.44 3.69
N TRP A 34 -7.41 -11.35 3.75
CA TRP A 34 -8.84 -11.07 3.58
C TRP A 34 -9.38 -10.13 4.69
N VAL A 35 -9.02 -10.40 5.94
CA VAL A 35 -9.36 -9.54 7.08
C VAL A 35 -8.68 -8.18 6.94
N PHE A 36 -7.37 -8.17 6.62
CA PHE A 36 -6.61 -6.94 6.41
C PHE A 36 -7.26 -6.04 5.35
N MET A 37 -7.68 -6.61 4.20
CA MET A 37 -8.31 -5.83 3.12
C MET A 37 -9.60 -5.15 3.57
N ARG A 38 -10.38 -5.77 4.43
CA ARG A 38 -11.60 -5.15 4.97
C ARG A 38 -11.31 -4.06 5.97
N ILE A 39 -10.42 -4.35 6.92
CA ILE A 39 -10.05 -3.39 7.97
C ILE A 39 -9.32 -2.19 7.35
N SER A 40 -8.35 -2.42 6.47
CA SER A 40 -7.60 -1.34 5.81
C SER A 40 -8.49 -0.49 4.91
N GLY A 41 -9.43 -1.09 4.18
CA GLY A 41 -10.40 -0.34 3.38
C GLY A 41 -11.28 0.57 4.25
N PHE A 42 -11.77 0.06 5.38
CA PHE A 42 -12.55 0.85 6.32
C PHE A 42 -11.73 2.00 6.92
N LEU A 43 -10.50 1.73 7.36
CA LEU A 43 -9.60 2.76 7.88
C LEU A 43 -9.26 3.82 6.83
N LEU A 44 -9.03 3.40 5.57
CA LEU A 44 -8.72 4.30 4.47
C LEU A 44 -9.85 5.30 4.20
N VAL A 45 -11.11 4.93 4.39
CA VAL A 45 -12.23 5.88 4.26
C VAL A 45 -12.02 7.06 5.20
N PHE A 46 -11.77 6.81 6.49
CA PHE A 46 -11.55 7.88 7.48
C PHE A 46 -10.25 8.65 7.24
N LEU A 47 -9.16 7.95 6.92
CA LEU A 47 -7.88 8.59 6.62
C LEU A 47 -7.97 9.48 5.38
N THR A 48 -8.62 9.01 4.32
CA THR A 48 -8.77 9.79 3.08
C THR A 48 -9.68 10.99 3.31
N PHE A 49 -10.82 10.81 3.97
CA PHE A 49 -11.71 11.93 4.30
C PHE A 49 -11.02 12.96 5.20
N GLY A 50 -10.30 12.52 6.23
CA GLY A 50 -9.53 13.41 7.09
C GLY A 50 -8.45 14.18 6.32
N HIS A 51 -7.74 13.51 5.41
CA HIS A 51 -6.74 14.15 4.54
C HIS A 51 -7.38 15.18 3.59
N LEU A 52 -8.48 14.83 2.93
CA LEU A 52 -9.22 15.74 2.05
C LEU A 52 -9.79 16.93 2.83
N TRP A 53 -10.38 16.67 3.99
CA TRP A 53 -10.89 17.74 4.84
C TRP A 53 -9.80 18.74 5.21
N ALA A 54 -8.68 18.23 5.72
CA ALA A 54 -7.58 19.06 6.15
C ALA A 54 -6.92 19.86 5.01
N ASN A 55 -6.95 19.34 3.77
CA ASN A 55 -6.29 20.00 2.64
C ASN A 55 -7.23 20.87 1.78
N ASN A 56 -8.53 20.55 1.70
CA ASN A 56 -9.43 21.21 0.76
C ASN A 56 -10.59 21.97 1.41
N MET A 57 -11.04 21.56 2.61
CA MET A 57 -12.22 22.13 3.24
C MET A 57 -11.89 23.06 4.41
N ALA A 58 -10.77 22.85 5.08
CA ALA A 58 -10.30 23.71 6.16
C ALA A 58 -9.63 24.99 5.66
N PHE A 59 -9.22 25.03 4.37
CA PHE A 59 -8.53 26.15 3.72
C PHE A 59 -9.04 26.31 2.29
N ASN A 60 -8.99 27.55 1.76
CA ASN A 60 -9.28 27.80 0.36
C ASN A 60 -8.17 27.19 -0.51
N ALA A 61 -8.54 26.36 -1.48
CA ALA A 61 -7.57 25.70 -2.37
C ALA A 61 -6.67 26.70 -3.14
N GLY A 62 -7.12 27.96 -3.32
CA GLY A 62 -6.35 29.02 -3.95
C GLY A 62 -5.28 29.67 -3.05
N GLU A 63 -5.26 29.35 -1.77
CA GLU A 63 -4.29 29.87 -0.79
C GLU A 63 -3.20 28.83 -0.43
N ILE A 64 -3.25 27.66 -1.08
CA ILE A 64 -2.26 26.59 -0.89
C ILE A 64 -1.01 26.96 -1.71
N ASP A 65 -0.08 27.60 -1.03
CA ASP A 65 1.24 27.93 -1.55
C ASP A 65 2.33 27.00 -0.97
N PHE A 66 3.57 27.27 -1.34
CA PHE A 66 4.72 26.53 -0.85
C PHE A 66 4.87 26.63 0.68
N ASP A 67 4.68 27.82 1.24
CA ASP A 67 4.86 28.08 2.67
C ASP A 67 3.81 27.34 3.51
N TYR A 68 2.59 27.25 3.00
CA TYR A 68 1.52 26.44 3.60
C TYR A 68 1.89 24.94 3.66
N VAL A 69 2.35 24.37 2.54
CA VAL A 69 2.75 22.97 2.46
C VAL A 69 3.95 22.70 3.35
N ALA A 70 4.94 23.60 3.35
CA ALA A 70 6.13 23.53 4.19
C ALA A 70 5.76 23.52 5.69
N GLY A 71 4.92 24.45 6.10
CA GLY A 71 4.45 24.56 7.48
C GLY A 71 3.67 23.32 7.95
N ARG A 72 2.88 22.71 7.08
CA ARG A 72 2.18 21.45 7.38
C ARG A 72 3.14 20.28 7.54
N LEU A 73 4.04 20.08 6.59
CA LEU A 73 5.00 18.98 6.62
C LEU A 73 6.10 19.18 7.68
N ALA A 74 6.27 20.38 8.23
CA ALA A 74 7.10 20.59 9.41
C ALA A 74 6.51 19.93 10.66
N GLN A 75 5.19 19.69 10.71
CA GLN A 75 4.53 19.09 11.87
C GLN A 75 4.71 17.57 11.89
N PRO A 76 5.29 16.97 12.95
CA PRO A 76 5.50 15.51 13.03
C PRO A 76 4.19 14.71 12.96
N SER A 77 3.10 15.25 13.51
CA SER A 77 1.78 14.61 13.49
C SER A 77 1.24 14.44 12.08
N VAL A 78 1.44 15.44 11.21
CA VAL A 78 1.04 15.39 9.80
C VAL A 78 1.89 14.35 9.04
N LYS A 79 3.21 14.35 9.25
CA LYS A 79 4.10 13.34 8.65
C LYS A 79 3.70 11.92 9.02
N VAL A 80 3.40 11.69 10.29
CA VAL A 80 2.95 10.37 10.77
C VAL A 80 1.61 9.99 10.15
N TYR A 81 0.64 10.91 10.14
CA TYR A 81 -0.67 10.68 9.54
C TYR A 81 -0.57 10.33 8.05
N ASP A 82 0.16 11.13 7.29
CA ASP A 82 0.33 10.94 5.84
C ASP A 82 1.15 9.66 5.54
N SER A 83 2.10 9.28 6.43
CA SER A 83 2.82 8.01 6.33
C SER A 83 1.89 6.80 6.50
N PHE A 84 0.96 6.85 7.46
CA PHE A 84 -0.05 5.80 7.62
C PHE A 84 -1.01 5.75 6.43
N LEU A 85 -1.47 6.91 5.95
CA LEU A 85 -2.31 6.98 4.76
C LEU A 85 -1.61 6.35 3.55
N LEU A 86 -0.34 6.72 3.29
CA LEU A 86 0.49 6.16 2.23
C LEU A 86 0.65 4.65 2.37
N LEU A 87 1.00 4.17 3.57
CA LEU A 87 1.20 2.75 3.84
C LEU A 87 -0.06 1.94 3.58
N PHE A 88 -1.19 2.35 4.15
CA PHE A 88 -2.46 1.63 3.98
C PHE A 88 -2.97 1.71 2.54
N ALA A 89 -2.86 2.86 1.88
CA ALA A 89 -3.26 3.03 0.48
C ALA A 89 -2.43 2.13 -0.43
N MET A 90 -1.11 2.06 -0.22
CA MET A 90 -0.23 1.21 -1.00
C MET A 90 -0.50 -0.28 -0.77
N LEU A 91 -0.57 -0.74 0.49
CA LEU A 91 -0.83 -2.15 0.78
C LEU A 91 -2.21 -2.60 0.29
N HIS A 92 -3.24 -1.79 0.53
CA HIS A 92 -4.60 -2.07 0.09
C HIS A 92 -4.72 -2.05 -1.44
N GLY A 93 -4.22 -0.98 -2.09
CA GLY A 93 -4.31 -0.80 -3.53
C GLY A 93 -3.49 -1.85 -4.31
N VAL A 94 -2.27 -2.11 -3.89
CA VAL A 94 -1.40 -3.12 -4.53
C VAL A 94 -2.01 -4.52 -4.42
N ASN A 95 -2.53 -4.88 -3.23
CA ASN A 95 -3.17 -6.17 -3.07
C ASN A 95 -4.48 -6.28 -3.88
N GLY A 96 -5.29 -5.22 -3.92
CA GLY A 96 -6.48 -5.16 -4.77
C GLY A 96 -6.14 -5.33 -6.26
N LEU A 97 -5.12 -4.60 -6.75
CA LEU A 97 -4.68 -4.70 -8.13
C LEU A 97 -4.06 -6.05 -8.47
N ARG A 98 -3.36 -6.68 -7.51
CA ARG A 98 -2.89 -8.07 -7.65
C ARG A 98 -4.05 -9.04 -7.95
N TYR A 99 -5.15 -8.96 -7.21
CA TYR A 99 -6.33 -9.78 -7.48
C TYR A 99 -6.92 -9.49 -8.86
N SER A 100 -7.04 -8.21 -9.25
CA SER A 100 -7.50 -7.85 -10.58
C SER A 100 -6.62 -8.45 -11.69
N ILE A 101 -5.28 -8.43 -11.52
CA ILE A 101 -4.37 -9.08 -12.47
C ILE A 101 -4.63 -10.60 -12.54
N GLU A 102 -4.88 -11.25 -11.40
CA GLU A 102 -5.18 -12.69 -11.33
C GLU A 102 -6.48 -13.04 -12.04
N ASP A 103 -7.49 -12.18 -11.97
CA ASP A 103 -8.80 -12.40 -12.56
C ASP A 103 -8.80 -12.15 -14.09
N TYR A 104 -8.15 -11.08 -14.54
CA TYR A 104 -8.22 -10.65 -15.94
C TYR A 104 -7.11 -11.21 -16.83
N VAL A 105 -5.91 -11.43 -16.28
CA VAL A 105 -4.77 -11.91 -17.06
C VAL A 105 -4.74 -13.43 -17.11
N ARG A 106 -5.14 -14.02 -18.22
CA ARG A 106 -5.26 -15.48 -18.38
C ARG A 106 -3.94 -16.21 -18.60
N ARG A 107 -2.95 -15.56 -19.24
CA ARG A 107 -1.66 -16.18 -19.59
C ARG A 107 -0.72 -16.16 -18.39
N PRO A 108 -0.19 -17.30 -17.90
CA PRO A 108 0.66 -17.36 -16.71
C PRO A 108 1.92 -16.49 -16.82
N GLY A 109 2.58 -16.49 -17.96
CA GLY A 109 3.77 -15.66 -18.19
C GLY A 109 3.46 -14.16 -18.14
N ALA A 110 2.36 -13.72 -18.76
CA ALA A 110 1.93 -12.33 -18.70
C ALA A 110 1.56 -11.93 -17.27
N ARG A 111 0.88 -12.81 -16.51
CA ARG A 111 0.54 -12.59 -15.12
C ARG A 111 1.77 -12.36 -14.25
N PHE A 112 2.84 -13.11 -14.47
CA PHE A 112 4.11 -12.92 -13.77
C PHE A 112 4.69 -11.51 -14.03
N TRP A 113 4.79 -11.10 -15.31
CA TRP A 113 5.34 -9.80 -15.67
C TRP A 113 4.49 -8.62 -15.16
N TRP A 114 3.17 -8.72 -15.22
CA TRP A 114 2.27 -7.71 -14.69
C TRP A 114 2.41 -7.55 -13.17
N LYS A 115 2.53 -8.66 -12.43
CA LYS A 115 2.77 -8.60 -10.98
C LYS A 115 4.16 -8.04 -10.67
N ALA A 116 5.19 -8.43 -11.42
CA ALA A 116 6.54 -7.90 -11.24
C ALA A 116 6.56 -6.37 -11.47
N ALA A 117 5.94 -5.90 -12.55
CA ALA A 117 5.81 -4.46 -12.83
C ALA A 117 5.04 -3.73 -11.72
N LEU A 118 3.91 -4.31 -11.26
CA LEU A 118 3.12 -3.76 -10.16
C LEU A 118 3.95 -3.59 -8.89
N PHE A 119 4.64 -4.64 -8.44
CA PHE A 119 5.41 -4.58 -7.19
C PHE A 119 6.63 -3.65 -7.30
N THR A 120 7.28 -3.61 -8.47
CA THR A 120 8.39 -2.68 -8.71
C THR A 120 7.92 -1.24 -8.69
N ALA A 121 6.84 -0.93 -9.41
CA ALA A 121 6.27 0.42 -9.43
C ALA A 121 5.77 0.84 -8.04
N ALA A 122 5.07 -0.05 -7.35
CA ALA A 122 4.58 0.22 -6.00
C ALA A 122 5.73 0.46 -5.01
N GLY A 123 6.79 -0.35 -5.06
CA GLY A 123 7.98 -0.17 -4.23
C GLY A 123 8.66 1.18 -4.50
N ALA A 124 8.83 1.54 -5.78
CA ALA A 124 9.40 2.83 -6.15
C ALA A 124 8.56 4.01 -5.65
N ILE A 125 7.25 3.98 -5.87
CA ILE A 125 6.31 5.03 -5.41
C ILE A 125 6.33 5.13 -3.88
N PHE A 126 6.34 4.00 -3.17
CA PHE A 126 6.38 4.00 -1.71
C PHE A 126 7.67 4.63 -1.18
N VAL A 127 8.82 4.24 -1.72
CA VAL A 127 10.12 4.82 -1.33
C VAL A 127 10.15 6.31 -1.61
N LEU A 128 9.75 6.75 -2.79
CA LEU A 128 9.69 8.17 -3.15
C LEU A 128 8.72 8.94 -2.25
N GLY A 129 7.57 8.37 -1.93
CA GLY A 129 6.59 8.99 -1.03
C GLY A 129 7.13 9.14 0.40
N VAL A 130 7.79 8.11 0.94
CA VAL A 130 8.45 8.20 2.26
C VAL A 130 9.59 9.22 2.23
N MET A 131 10.41 9.23 1.19
CA MET A 131 11.47 10.24 1.03
C MET A 131 10.87 11.65 1.00
N ALA A 132 9.82 11.88 0.23
CA ALA A 132 9.16 13.18 0.16
C ALA A 132 8.63 13.64 1.52
N LEU A 133 8.10 12.74 2.35
CA LEU A 133 7.58 13.08 3.67
C LEU A 133 8.67 13.35 4.72
N TRP A 134 9.79 12.65 4.66
CA TRP A 134 10.76 12.62 5.76
C TRP A 134 12.11 13.27 5.48
N THR A 135 12.56 13.34 4.20
CA THR A 135 13.88 13.90 3.87
C THR A 135 13.83 15.30 3.29
N PHE A 136 12.63 15.81 2.98
CA PHE A 136 12.48 17.14 2.44
C PHE A 136 12.72 18.18 3.53
N SER A 137 13.81 18.96 3.41
CA SER A 137 14.08 20.13 4.24
C SER A 137 13.55 21.36 3.51
N PHE A 138 12.44 21.90 4.00
CA PHE A 138 11.77 23.04 3.39
C PHE A 138 12.56 24.35 3.56
N ASP A 139 13.39 24.45 4.60
CA ASP A 139 14.21 25.63 4.85
C ASP A 139 15.21 25.88 3.71
N GLU A 140 15.94 24.85 3.29
CA GLU A 140 16.91 24.96 2.18
C GLU A 140 16.24 25.27 0.84
N MET A 141 15.05 24.73 0.60
CA MET A 141 14.33 24.97 -0.66
C MET A 141 13.66 26.35 -0.67
N GLY A 142 13.16 26.81 0.46
CA GLY A 142 12.62 28.16 0.60
C GLY A 142 13.69 29.21 0.27
N ASP A 143 14.90 29.06 0.76
CA ASP A 143 16.03 29.94 0.47
C ASP A 143 16.47 29.84 -1.00
N ALA A 144 16.49 28.65 -1.58
CA ALA A 144 16.80 28.48 -3.00
C ALA A 144 15.76 29.14 -3.92
N VAL A 145 14.47 29.04 -3.59
CA VAL A 145 13.38 29.70 -4.36
C VAL A 145 13.44 31.21 -4.23
N ARG A 146 13.76 31.76 -3.05
CA ARG A 146 13.95 33.21 -2.84
C ARG A 146 15.13 33.74 -3.65
N ALA A 147 16.26 33.01 -3.65
CA ALA A 147 17.43 33.37 -4.43
C ALA A 147 17.22 33.36 -5.96
N LEU A 148 16.24 32.63 -6.47
CA LEU A 148 15.88 32.64 -7.89
C LEU A 148 14.97 33.81 -8.28
N ASN A 149 14.33 34.46 -7.31
CA ASN A 149 13.40 35.58 -7.51
C ASN A 149 14.03 36.95 -7.25
N GLU A 150 15.30 36.97 -6.78
CA GLU A 150 16.16 38.16 -6.65
C GLU A 150 17.04 38.33 -7.90
#